data_c3cd5b521d8e9dab0a8430e1269d6698
#
_entry.id   c3cd5b521d8e9dab0a8430e1269d6698
#
_cell.length_a   1.000
_cell.length_b   1.000
_cell.length_c   1.000
_cell.angle_alpha   90.00
_cell.angle_beta   90.00
_cell.angle_gamma   90.00
#
_symmetry.space_group_name_H-M   'P 1'
#
loop_
_entity.id
_entity.type
_entity.pdbx_description
1 polymer ?
#
loop_
_entity_poly.entity_id
_entity_poly.type
_entity_poly.pdbx_seq_one_letter_code
_entity_poly.pdbx_strand_id
1 'polypeptide(L)'
;IELTGINYSDKGIQVNNKLQTNIPNIFAVGDINGIHGMAHIAIQQGMQISKGIREQNITKDYNSLPRAMFTLPEIAGAGNQEWELRKKGIPYEVKKFSLKNSWRGFSRNINTGFIKLIFEKNILTGIWMTGPDASEILSTSGLLIGMNLSDTTIINNLFIHPTLGEGIFEAIFNA
;
A
#
# COMPACT_ATOMS: atom_id res chain seq x y z
N ILE A 1 -10.36 -20.54 21.65
CA ILE A 1 -9.53 -19.44 22.22
C ILE A 1 -9.77 -19.31 23.72
N GLU A 2 -11.01 -19.32 24.19
CA GLU A 2 -11.36 -19.12 25.61
C GLU A 2 -10.63 -20.07 26.57
N LEU A 3 -10.45 -21.33 26.17
CA LEU A 3 -9.75 -22.35 26.99
C LEU A 3 -8.23 -22.19 27.01
N THR A 4 -7.65 -21.34 26.16
CA THR A 4 -6.21 -21.18 26.03
C THR A 4 -5.64 -20.06 26.89
N GLY A 5 -6.49 -19.16 27.41
CA GLY A 5 -6.06 -17.96 28.14
C GLY A 5 -5.40 -16.89 27.24
N ILE A 6 -5.56 -16.99 25.91
CA ILE A 6 -5.09 -15.97 24.96
C ILE A 6 -6.01 -14.75 25.03
N ASN A 7 -5.42 -13.57 25.13
CA ASN A 7 -6.14 -12.30 25.09
C ASN A 7 -6.66 -12.01 23.67
N TYR A 8 -7.94 -11.70 23.56
CA TYR A 8 -8.58 -11.32 22.30
C TYR A 8 -9.69 -10.28 22.52
N SER A 9 -10.12 -9.65 21.44
CA SER A 9 -11.26 -8.73 21.42
C SER A 9 -12.06 -8.96 20.13
N ASP A 10 -13.08 -8.16 19.91
CA ASP A 10 -13.83 -8.08 18.65
C ASP A 10 -12.97 -7.75 17.43
N LYS A 11 -11.77 -7.16 17.65
CA LYS A 11 -10.80 -6.85 16.60
C LYS A 11 -9.85 -8.00 16.27
N GLY A 12 -9.77 -9.03 17.11
CA GLY A 12 -8.88 -10.17 16.91
C GLY A 12 -8.01 -10.50 18.12
N ILE A 13 -7.05 -11.41 17.95
CA ILE A 13 -6.09 -11.80 18.97
C ILE A 13 -5.11 -10.65 19.20
N GLN A 14 -4.95 -10.26 20.46
CA GLN A 14 -4.01 -9.21 20.84
C GLN A 14 -2.56 -9.71 20.74
N VAL A 15 -1.73 -8.96 20.04
CA VAL A 15 -0.30 -9.25 19.89
C VAL A 15 0.55 -8.01 20.15
N ASN A 16 1.79 -8.24 20.55
CA ASN A 16 2.79 -7.19 20.66
C ASN A 16 3.46 -6.90 19.28
N ASN A 17 4.44 -6.00 19.26
CA ASN A 17 5.17 -5.64 18.04
C ASN A 17 5.96 -6.82 17.40
N LYS A 18 6.12 -7.92 18.12
CA LYS A 18 6.71 -9.16 17.63
C LYS A 18 5.68 -10.20 17.19
N LEU A 19 4.40 -9.79 17.06
CA LEU A 19 3.27 -10.66 16.73
C LEU A 19 3.04 -11.78 17.76
N GLN A 20 3.58 -11.64 18.96
CA GLN A 20 3.47 -12.61 20.05
C GLN A 20 2.24 -12.27 20.89
N THR A 21 1.48 -13.28 21.29
CA THR A 21 0.35 -13.17 22.22
C THR A 21 0.83 -12.94 23.66
N ASN A 22 -0.12 -12.84 24.59
CA ASN A 22 0.21 -12.85 26.03
C ASN A 22 0.76 -14.19 26.54
N ILE A 23 0.64 -15.26 25.75
CA ILE A 23 1.22 -16.57 26.08
C ILE A 23 2.56 -16.70 25.34
N PRO A 24 3.68 -16.90 26.06
CA PRO A 24 4.98 -17.13 25.46
C PRO A 24 4.93 -18.30 24.46
N ASN A 25 5.64 -18.18 23.34
CA ASN A 25 5.72 -19.16 22.25
C ASN A 25 4.45 -19.28 21.38
N ILE A 26 3.41 -18.49 21.64
CA ILE A 26 2.23 -18.42 20.76
C ILE A 26 2.21 -17.07 20.04
N PHE A 27 2.13 -17.13 18.71
CA PHE A 27 2.09 -15.98 17.80
C PHE A 27 0.79 -16.00 17.02
N ALA A 28 0.28 -14.83 16.63
CA ALA A 28 -0.89 -14.73 15.76
C ALA A 28 -0.57 -13.86 14.55
N VAL A 29 -0.83 -14.38 13.35
CA VAL A 29 -0.54 -13.73 12.07
C VAL A 29 -1.76 -13.69 11.17
N GLY A 30 -1.80 -12.70 10.27
CA GLY A 30 -2.89 -12.52 9.32
C GLY A 30 -4.13 -11.94 9.97
N ASP A 31 -5.26 -12.19 9.37
CA ASP A 31 -6.56 -11.60 9.71
C ASP A 31 -6.94 -11.78 11.17
N ILE A 32 -6.52 -12.89 11.77
CA ILE A 32 -6.87 -13.25 13.16
C ILE A 32 -6.32 -12.25 14.19
N ASN A 33 -5.24 -11.53 13.88
CA ASN A 33 -4.70 -10.51 14.80
C ASN A 33 -5.32 -9.12 14.62
N GLY A 34 -6.20 -8.95 13.64
CA GLY A 34 -6.95 -7.72 13.40
C GLY A 34 -6.12 -6.51 12.95
N ILE A 35 -4.82 -6.67 12.65
CA ILE A 35 -3.96 -5.56 12.22
C ILE A 35 -4.22 -5.21 10.76
N HIS A 36 -4.18 -6.22 9.88
CA HIS A 36 -4.46 -6.07 8.46
C HIS A 36 -4.97 -7.40 7.86
N GLY A 37 -6.08 -7.35 7.13
CA GLY A 37 -6.74 -8.52 6.54
C GLY A 37 -6.34 -8.74 5.07
N MET A 38 -5.10 -9.17 4.80
CA MET A 38 -4.65 -9.49 3.44
C MET A 38 -3.61 -10.61 3.44
N ALA A 39 -3.70 -11.53 2.46
CA ALA A 39 -2.87 -12.73 2.39
C ALA A 39 -1.36 -12.44 2.34
N HIS A 40 -0.92 -11.47 1.54
CA HIS A 40 0.50 -11.09 1.46
C HIS A 40 1.05 -10.52 2.78
N ILE A 41 0.20 -9.89 3.59
CA ILE A 41 0.57 -9.44 4.94
C ILE A 41 0.72 -10.63 5.88
N ALA A 42 -0.21 -11.58 5.84
CA ALA A 42 -0.12 -12.80 6.63
C ALA A 42 1.16 -13.59 6.32
N ILE A 43 1.50 -13.77 5.03
CA ILE A 43 2.75 -14.40 4.58
C ILE A 43 3.95 -13.65 5.15
N GLN A 44 3.96 -12.33 5.05
CA GLN A 44 5.07 -11.54 5.51
C GLN A 44 5.22 -11.56 7.04
N GLN A 45 4.12 -11.51 7.79
CA GLN A 45 4.12 -11.68 9.24
C GLN A 45 4.69 -13.05 9.63
N GLY A 46 4.33 -14.12 8.92
CA GLY A 46 4.91 -15.45 9.11
C GLY A 46 6.43 -15.48 8.89
N MET A 47 6.91 -14.83 7.81
CA MET A 47 8.34 -14.69 7.54
C MET A 47 9.06 -13.89 8.64
N GLN A 48 8.44 -12.85 9.17
CA GLN A 48 8.97 -12.04 10.27
C GLN A 48 9.16 -12.89 11.53
N ILE A 49 8.18 -13.69 11.92
CA ILE A 49 8.28 -14.56 13.07
C ILE A 49 9.43 -15.55 12.87
N SER A 50 9.52 -16.19 11.71
CA SER A 50 10.59 -17.15 11.40
C SER A 50 11.97 -16.52 11.51
N LYS A 51 12.17 -15.29 11.03
CA LYS A 51 13.43 -14.54 11.19
C LYS A 51 13.66 -14.11 12.63
N GLY A 52 12.62 -13.60 13.30
CA GLY A 52 12.75 -13.09 14.67
C GLY A 52 13.05 -14.14 15.71
N ILE A 53 12.63 -15.38 15.51
CA ILE A 53 13.05 -16.51 16.34
C ILE A 53 14.57 -16.71 16.22
N ARG A 54 15.18 -16.42 15.06
CA ARG A 54 16.61 -16.53 14.81
C ARG A 54 17.40 -15.28 15.23
N GLU A 55 16.89 -14.09 14.94
CA GLU A 55 17.65 -12.83 14.94
C GLU A 55 17.23 -11.85 16.04
N GLN A 56 16.23 -12.17 16.85
CA GLN A 56 15.68 -11.36 17.97
C GLN A 56 15.15 -9.95 17.59
N ASN A 57 15.13 -9.55 16.33
CA ASN A 57 14.65 -8.26 15.88
C ASN A 57 13.55 -8.38 14.82
N ILE A 58 12.34 -7.95 15.18
CA ILE A 58 11.24 -7.82 14.21
C ILE A 58 10.57 -6.47 14.43
N THR A 59 10.82 -5.56 13.53
CA THR A 59 9.98 -4.36 13.37
C THR A 59 9.69 -4.17 11.89
N LYS A 60 8.43 -3.95 11.52
CA LYS A 60 8.07 -3.55 10.17
C LYS A 60 7.16 -2.33 10.21
N ASP A 61 7.50 -1.39 9.33
CA ASP A 61 6.62 -0.29 9.02
C ASP A 61 5.50 -0.80 8.09
N TYR A 62 4.27 -0.74 8.58
CA TYR A 62 3.08 -1.10 7.82
C TYR A 62 2.54 0.07 6.97
N ASN A 63 3.14 1.27 7.02
CA ASN A 63 2.66 2.44 6.28
C ASN A 63 2.85 2.29 4.77
N SER A 64 3.85 1.54 4.33
CA SER A 64 4.16 1.29 2.92
C SER A 64 3.51 0.03 2.34
N LEU A 65 2.61 -0.65 3.06
CA LEU A 65 2.01 -1.89 2.56
C LEU A 65 1.11 -1.65 1.36
N PRO A 66 1.31 -2.39 0.25
CA PRO A 66 0.39 -2.34 -0.86
C PRO A 66 -0.95 -3.00 -0.49
N ARG A 67 -2.02 -2.41 -0.97
CA ARG A 67 -3.40 -2.87 -0.76
C ARG A 67 -4.12 -2.92 -2.10
N ALA A 68 -4.97 -3.93 -2.29
CA ALA A 68 -5.82 -4.05 -3.47
C ALA A 68 -7.22 -4.52 -3.11
N MET A 69 -8.20 -4.03 -3.85
CA MET A 69 -9.58 -4.51 -3.86
C MET A 69 -9.92 -4.90 -5.30
N PHE A 70 -10.29 -6.15 -5.50
CA PHE A 70 -10.58 -6.75 -6.80
C PHE A 70 -12.03 -6.51 -7.22
N THR A 71 -12.45 -5.25 -7.15
CA THR A 71 -13.72 -4.75 -7.65
C THR A 71 -13.66 -4.48 -9.16
N LEU A 72 -14.77 -4.06 -9.78
CA LEU A 72 -14.81 -3.57 -11.15
C LEU A 72 -15.30 -2.11 -11.16
N PRO A 73 -14.40 -1.13 -11.38
CA PRO A 73 -12.94 -1.26 -11.57
C PRO A 73 -12.19 -1.62 -10.29
N GLU A 74 -10.99 -2.17 -10.44
CA GLU A 74 -10.08 -2.44 -9.32
C GLU A 74 -9.63 -1.15 -8.62
N ILE A 75 -9.26 -1.28 -7.33
CA ILE A 75 -8.61 -0.22 -6.57
C ILE A 75 -7.34 -0.80 -5.95
N ALA A 76 -6.21 -0.13 -6.15
CA ALA A 76 -4.95 -0.55 -5.54
C ALA A 76 -4.09 0.67 -5.14
N GLY A 77 -3.14 0.44 -4.26
CA GLY A 77 -2.18 1.46 -3.85
C GLY A 77 -1.48 1.18 -2.55
N ALA A 78 -0.65 2.11 -2.11
CA ALA A 78 0.08 2.06 -0.86
C ALA A 78 0.27 3.46 -0.27
N GLY A 79 0.67 3.51 0.99
CA GLY A 79 0.99 4.74 1.69
C GLY A 79 -0.23 5.51 2.19
N ASN A 80 -0.02 6.79 2.43
CA ASN A 80 -1.01 7.69 3.03
C ASN A 80 -2.20 7.92 2.10
N GLN A 81 -3.35 8.17 2.73
CA GLN A 81 -4.56 8.67 2.05
C GLN A 81 -4.86 10.10 2.47
N GLU A 82 -5.49 10.88 1.59
CA GLU A 82 -5.80 12.28 1.85
C GLU A 82 -6.61 12.48 3.15
N TRP A 83 -7.59 11.59 3.42
CA TRP A 83 -8.42 11.71 4.62
C TRP A 83 -7.63 11.52 5.91
N GLU A 84 -6.58 10.66 5.88
CA GLU A 84 -5.68 10.44 7.02
C GLU A 84 -4.84 11.69 7.30
N LEU A 85 -4.26 12.27 6.24
CA LEU A 85 -3.45 13.48 6.35
C LEU A 85 -4.28 14.68 6.79
N ARG A 86 -5.48 14.85 6.24
CA ARG A 86 -6.43 15.89 6.70
C ARG A 86 -6.77 15.75 8.17
N LYS A 87 -7.07 14.54 8.63
CA LYS A 87 -7.38 14.28 10.04
C LYS A 87 -6.21 14.60 10.96
N LYS A 88 -4.98 14.40 10.49
CA LYS A 88 -3.74 14.70 11.25
C LYS A 88 -3.29 16.16 11.11
N GLY A 89 -3.92 16.97 10.26
CA GLY A 89 -3.50 18.35 9.96
C GLY A 89 -2.16 18.43 9.23
N ILE A 90 -1.75 17.37 8.51
CA ILE A 90 -0.48 17.31 7.79
C ILE A 90 -0.67 17.93 6.40
N PRO A 91 0.14 18.94 6.00
CA PRO A 91 0.11 19.50 4.65
C PRO A 91 0.56 18.48 3.61
N TYR A 92 -0.15 18.40 2.49
CA TYR A 92 0.17 17.51 1.38
C TYR A 92 -0.21 18.12 0.04
N GLU A 93 0.39 17.63 -1.02
CA GLU A 93 0.05 17.92 -2.40
C GLU A 93 -0.50 16.67 -3.08
N VAL A 94 -1.49 16.85 -3.97
CA VAL A 94 -2.08 15.76 -4.75
C VAL A 94 -1.85 16.02 -6.22
N LYS A 95 -1.26 15.04 -6.91
CA LYS A 95 -1.13 15.01 -8.36
C LYS A 95 -1.95 13.86 -8.91
N LYS A 96 -2.77 14.11 -9.94
CA LYS A 96 -3.75 13.15 -10.43
C LYS A 96 -3.82 13.13 -11.94
N PHE A 97 -3.87 11.93 -12.53
CA PHE A 97 -4.04 11.74 -13.96
C PHE A 97 -5.20 10.79 -14.27
N SER A 98 -6.07 11.17 -15.21
CA SER A 98 -7.18 10.33 -15.65
C SER A 98 -6.74 9.34 -16.71
N LEU A 99 -7.02 8.05 -16.52
CA LEU A 99 -6.62 6.98 -17.46
C LEU A 99 -7.18 7.13 -18.86
N LYS A 100 -8.35 7.76 -19.01
CA LYS A 100 -8.95 8.04 -20.32
C LYS A 100 -8.09 8.95 -21.22
N ASN A 101 -7.21 9.73 -20.61
CA ASN A 101 -6.32 10.66 -21.30
C ASN A 101 -4.99 10.03 -21.71
N SER A 102 -4.70 8.79 -21.29
CA SER A 102 -3.50 8.08 -21.72
C SER A 102 -3.69 7.42 -23.09
N TRP A 103 -2.61 7.29 -23.86
CA TRP A 103 -2.61 6.55 -25.12
C TRP A 103 -3.11 5.10 -24.95
N ARG A 104 -2.69 4.44 -23.87
CA ARG A 104 -3.14 3.07 -23.57
C ARG A 104 -4.62 3.04 -23.18
N GLY A 105 -5.08 4.03 -22.43
CA GLY A 105 -6.49 4.19 -22.09
C GLY A 105 -7.34 4.35 -23.32
N PHE A 106 -6.95 5.23 -24.24
CA PHE A 106 -7.62 5.42 -25.51
C PHE A 106 -7.67 4.11 -26.33
N SER A 107 -6.53 3.44 -26.53
CA SER A 107 -6.44 2.20 -27.33
C SER A 107 -7.25 1.04 -26.75
N ARG A 108 -7.48 1.02 -25.43
CA ARG A 108 -8.30 0.02 -24.70
C ARG A 108 -9.73 0.48 -24.43
N ASN A 109 -10.12 1.64 -24.93
CA ASN A 109 -11.45 2.25 -24.68
C ASN A 109 -11.78 2.39 -23.18
N ILE A 110 -10.78 2.81 -22.39
CA ILE A 110 -10.94 3.04 -20.95
C ILE A 110 -11.53 4.44 -20.73
N ASN A 111 -12.77 4.49 -20.23
CA ASN A 111 -13.50 5.75 -20.04
C ASN A 111 -13.46 6.25 -18.60
N THR A 112 -13.00 5.44 -17.64
CA THR A 112 -12.99 5.73 -16.21
C THR A 112 -11.68 5.33 -15.56
N GLY A 113 -11.42 5.83 -14.36
CA GLY A 113 -10.24 5.52 -13.60
C GLY A 113 -9.19 6.62 -13.61
N PHE A 114 -8.31 6.57 -12.63
CA PHE A 114 -7.23 7.54 -12.46
C PHE A 114 -6.09 6.95 -11.63
N ILE A 115 -4.92 7.55 -11.75
CA ILE A 115 -3.80 7.43 -10.82
C ILE A 115 -3.73 8.72 -10.00
N LYS A 116 -3.47 8.59 -8.71
CA LYS A 116 -3.33 9.67 -7.75
C LYS A 116 -2.06 9.49 -6.94
N LEU A 117 -1.23 10.51 -6.90
CA LEU A 117 0.00 10.60 -6.13
C LEU A 117 -0.20 11.60 -5.00
N ILE A 118 0.30 11.29 -3.82
CA ILE A 118 0.24 12.16 -2.64
C ILE A 118 1.67 12.42 -2.18
N PHE A 119 2.02 13.70 -2.09
CA PHE A 119 3.35 14.16 -1.69
C PHE A 119 3.28 14.91 -0.38
N GLU A 120 4.23 14.66 0.50
CA GLU A 120 4.52 15.46 1.68
C GLU A 120 5.95 15.99 1.57
N LYS A 121 6.12 17.32 1.62
CA LYS A 121 7.44 17.96 1.45
C LYS A 121 8.21 17.44 0.22
N ASN A 122 7.50 17.31 -0.89
CA ASN A 122 8.02 16.79 -2.17
C ASN A 122 8.47 15.32 -2.16
N ILE A 123 8.08 14.52 -1.16
CA ILE A 123 8.33 13.08 -1.10
C ILE A 123 7.01 12.34 -1.33
N LEU A 124 7.03 11.33 -2.20
CA LEU A 124 5.90 10.46 -2.46
C LEU A 124 5.58 9.64 -1.20
N THR A 125 4.43 9.90 -0.59
CA THR A 125 3.96 9.20 0.62
C THR A 125 2.68 8.41 0.40
N GLY A 126 2.03 8.58 -0.74
CA GLY A 126 0.86 7.81 -1.13
C GLY A 126 0.74 7.69 -2.64
N ILE A 127 0.39 6.49 -3.12
CA ILE A 127 0.09 6.20 -4.53
C ILE A 127 -1.14 5.31 -4.60
N TRP A 128 -2.14 5.74 -5.37
CA TRP A 128 -3.43 5.07 -5.48
C TRP A 128 -3.95 5.09 -6.91
N MET A 129 -4.55 3.99 -7.32
CA MET A 129 -5.16 3.86 -8.64
C MET A 129 -6.54 3.21 -8.51
N THR A 130 -7.48 3.67 -9.31
CA THR A 130 -8.68 2.92 -9.66
C THR A 130 -8.76 2.78 -11.16
N GLY A 131 -9.06 1.58 -11.64
CA GLY A 131 -9.12 1.29 -13.07
C GLY A 131 -8.77 -0.16 -13.38
N PRO A 132 -8.77 -0.52 -14.67
CA PRO A 132 -8.32 -1.85 -15.08
C PRO A 132 -6.87 -2.10 -14.68
N ASP A 133 -6.56 -3.31 -14.26
CA ASP A 133 -5.21 -3.78 -13.94
C ASP A 133 -4.54 -2.97 -12.79
N ALA A 134 -5.32 -2.26 -11.94
CA ALA A 134 -4.76 -1.42 -10.89
C ALA A 134 -3.90 -2.22 -9.91
N SER A 135 -4.31 -3.43 -9.55
CA SER A 135 -3.57 -4.33 -8.66
C SER A 135 -2.23 -4.76 -9.25
N GLU A 136 -2.17 -5.03 -10.55
CA GLU A 136 -0.94 -5.41 -11.25
C GLU A 136 0.02 -4.22 -11.39
N ILE A 137 -0.50 -3.05 -11.81
CA ILE A 137 0.30 -1.83 -12.01
C ILE A 137 0.90 -1.36 -10.68
N LEU A 138 0.14 -1.40 -9.60
CA LEU A 138 0.57 -0.95 -8.28
C LEU A 138 1.00 -2.08 -7.33
N SER A 139 1.25 -3.29 -7.84
CA SER A 139 1.78 -4.41 -7.04
C SER A 139 3.08 -4.07 -6.29
N THR A 140 3.90 -3.20 -6.86
CA THR A 140 5.18 -2.71 -6.28
C THR A 140 5.05 -1.37 -5.56
N SER A 141 3.85 -0.84 -5.38
CA SER A 141 3.63 0.48 -4.79
C SER A 141 4.24 0.66 -3.40
N GLY A 142 4.26 -0.39 -2.59
CA GLY A 142 4.92 -0.37 -1.29
C GLY A 142 6.43 -0.13 -1.38
N LEU A 143 7.09 -0.66 -2.42
CA LEU A 143 8.49 -0.40 -2.69
C LEU A 143 8.72 1.07 -3.06
N LEU A 144 7.88 1.61 -3.95
CA LEU A 144 7.97 3.03 -4.37
C LEU A 144 7.84 3.98 -3.17
N ILE A 145 6.90 3.73 -2.27
CA ILE A 145 6.74 4.52 -1.04
C ILE A 145 7.98 4.38 -0.13
N GLY A 146 8.48 3.16 0.05
CA GLY A 146 9.65 2.90 0.89
C GLY A 146 10.96 3.53 0.38
N MET A 147 11.04 3.88 -0.91
CA MET A 147 12.20 4.52 -1.51
C MET A 147 12.26 6.04 -1.29
N ASN A 148 11.25 6.66 -0.71
CA ASN A 148 11.17 8.11 -0.46
C ASN A 148 11.45 8.96 -1.71
N LEU A 149 10.80 8.62 -2.82
CA LEU A 149 11.01 9.26 -4.12
C LEU A 149 10.44 10.68 -4.15
N SER A 150 11.21 11.64 -4.69
CA SER A 150 10.70 12.97 -5.05
C SER A 150 9.99 12.93 -6.41
N ASP A 151 9.15 13.93 -6.68
CA ASP A 151 8.55 14.12 -8.01
C ASP A 151 9.61 14.24 -9.11
N THR A 152 10.67 15.00 -8.87
CA THR A 152 11.81 15.14 -9.78
C THR A 152 12.49 13.80 -10.06
N THR A 153 12.61 12.93 -9.05
CA THR A 153 13.17 11.59 -9.24
C THR A 153 12.26 10.74 -10.13
N ILE A 154 10.95 10.82 -9.93
CA ILE A 154 9.99 10.04 -10.71
C ILE A 154 9.96 10.52 -12.17
N ILE A 155 9.90 11.84 -12.41
CA ILE A 155 9.78 12.40 -13.77
C ILE A 155 11.04 12.18 -14.62
N ASN A 156 12.20 12.05 -13.99
CA ASN A 156 13.47 11.79 -14.67
C ASN A 156 13.68 10.29 -14.98
N ASN A 157 12.76 9.41 -14.58
CA ASN A 157 12.82 8.00 -14.94
C ASN A 157 12.00 7.70 -16.19
N LEU A 158 12.38 6.62 -16.88
CA LEU A 158 11.69 6.16 -18.10
C LEU A 158 10.55 5.21 -17.75
N PHE A 159 9.43 5.42 -18.42
CA PHE A 159 8.27 4.53 -18.37
C PHE A 159 8.07 3.87 -19.75
N ILE A 160 7.55 2.65 -19.74
CA ILE A 160 7.24 1.94 -21.00
C ILE A 160 6.01 2.58 -21.65
N HIS A 161 6.15 2.99 -22.91
CA HIS A 161 5.07 3.57 -23.72
C HIS A 161 4.55 2.59 -24.78
N PRO A 162 3.21 2.49 -25.02
CA PRO A 162 2.14 3.05 -24.20
C PRO A 162 1.67 2.07 -23.11
N THR A 163 1.59 2.52 -21.88
CA THR A 163 1.07 1.74 -20.75
C THR A 163 0.13 2.56 -19.86
N LEU A 164 -0.66 1.90 -19.00
CA LEU A 164 -1.42 2.60 -17.98
C LEU A 164 -0.52 3.09 -16.83
N GLY A 165 0.61 2.42 -16.60
CA GLY A 165 1.59 2.80 -15.59
C GLY A 165 2.26 4.16 -15.82
N GLU A 166 2.31 4.63 -17.10
CA GLU A 166 2.77 6.00 -17.41
C GLU A 166 1.92 7.07 -16.72
N GLY A 167 0.71 6.75 -16.30
CA GLY A 167 -0.12 7.66 -15.52
C GLY A 167 0.56 8.17 -14.25
N ILE A 168 1.60 7.48 -13.75
CA ILE A 168 2.44 7.96 -12.64
C ILE A 168 3.26 9.17 -13.09
N PHE A 169 3.92 9.08 -14.24
CA PHE A 169 4.67 10.17 -14.85
C PHE A 169 3.74 11.31 -15.26
N GLU A 170 2.65 11.00 -15.96
CA GLU A 170 1.67 11.96 -16.46
C GLU A 170 1.00 12.77 -15.33
N ALA A 171 0.80 12.17 -14.17
CA ALA A 171 0.25 12.85 -13.01
C ALA A 171 1.18 13.96 -12.48
N ILE A 172 2.49 13.84 -12.70
CA ILE A 172 3.48 14.85 -12.29
C ILE A 172 3.67 15.87 -13.41
N PHE A 173 3.79 15.38 -14.65
CA PHE A 173 4.11 16.22 -15.80
C PHE A 173 3.01 17.21 -16.17
N ASN A 174 1.74 16.83 -15.94
CA ASN A 174 0.56 17.65 -16.24
C ASN A 174 -0.05 18.33 -15.00
N ALA A 175 0.68 18.40 -13.87
CA ALA A 175 0.19 18.99 -12.62
C ALA A 175 0.33 20.51 -12.59
#